data_bd89a399edb30c8ed9b352f67e4aad99
#
_entry.id   bd89a399edb30c8ed9b352f67e4aad99
#
_cell.length_a   1.000
_cell.length_b   1.000
_cell.length_c   1.000
_cell.angle_alpha   90.00
_cell.angle_beta   90.00
_cell.angle_gamma   90.00
#
_symmetry.space_group_name_H-M   'P 1'
#
loop_
_entity.id
_entity.type
_entity.pdbx_description
1 polymer ?
#
loop_
_entity_poly.entity_id
_entity_poly.type
_entity_poly.pdbx_seq_one_letter_code
_entity_poly.pdbx_strand_id
1 'polypeptide(L)'
;MAEKLDMTNINMLNAVRQTMSVDYRDRVPVATRENIADIAKTLTDPYNPMARNELVPALVNLIASQSISTEAFRNPLRVLNSNAMPYGNGEQEVYVNFAQGYAHDANISIEDAAAIYDSYIMALYHVINFNNDYPVTIWFEDMRGAFLDNYGLRSLVQAKVESVVSACNWDEFTTAKELIASAKRAGQIYPVHVEPVTDQASANALAKQIQSYIDKIQFPNPLYNFAGATSAAKEDTILLFVDPDTKAAMNVDSYASAYNLDRMIPKAQQVLIDNFNNAEGIVAVLVDKRFFKIREQYRMMVQDNVNRGLRWNSTYTVKEMFSYSLFYPIIVFTTETVDVSSITARDVGQVKPGTDVDFGGSFSITSKGAADKAIDVKVEGNSSTDTFVIPGTTILRIAKDEKNLKTKENKTTSVRVVITSRFDSAKNATIYFTTD
;
A
#
# COMPACT_ATOMS: atom_id res chain seq x y z
N MET A 1 -29.69 -23.05 -13.81
CA MET A 1 -28.50 -23.69 -14.40
C MET A 1 -28.15 -22.89 -15.65
N ALA A 2 -27.08 -22.10 -15.64
CA ALA A 2 -26.62 -21.45 -16.87
C ALA A 2 -26.09 -22.55 -17.79
N GLU A 3 -26.66 -22.66 -18.95
CA GLU A 3 -26.26 -23.56 -20.00
C GLU A 3 -24.80 -23.24 -20.35
N LYS A 4 -23.92 -24.24 -20.23
CA LYS A 4 -22.50 -24.11 -20.53
C LYS A 4 -22.42 -23.94 -22.06
N LEU A 5 -22.31 -22.69 -22.53
CA LEU A 5 -22.12 -22.40 -23.94
C LEU A 5 -20.88 -23.13 -24.42
N ASP A 6 -21.06 -24.10 -25.31
CA ASP A 6 -19.98 -24.78 -26.02
C ASP A 6 -19.31 -23.78 -26.97
N MET A 7 -18.18 -23.22 -26.55
CA MET A 7 -17.47 -22.14 -27.25
C MET A 7 -16.53 -22.70 -28.32
N THR A 8 -17.05 -23.50 -29.24
CA THR A 8 -16.33 -23.87 -30.46
C THR A 8 -16.07 -22.60 -31.30
N ASN A 9 -15.07 -22.66 -32.20
CA ASN A 9 -14.79 -21.58 -33.16
C ASN A 9 -16.04 -21.14 -33.92
N ILE A 10 -16.93 -22.09 -34.23
CA ILE A 10 -18.19 -21.84 -34.93
C ILE A 10 -19.13 -20.98 -34.08
N ASN A 11 -19.35 -21.36 -32.85
CA ASN A 11 -20.25 -20.65 -31.94
C ASN A 11 -19.70 -19.25 -31.62
N MET A 12 -18.38 -19.14 -31.46
CA MET A 12 -17.73 -17.87 -31.19
C MET A 12 -17.81 -16.91 -32.38
N LEU A 13 -17.54 -17.40 -33.59
CA LEU A 13 -17.69 -16.61 -34.81
C LEU A 13 -19.13 -16.15 -35.02
N ASN A 14 -20.12 -16.98 -34.73
CA ASN A 14 -21.52 -16.64 -34.85
C ASN A 14 -21.95 -15.61 -33.77
N ALA A 15 -21.45 -15.73 -32.55
CA ALA A 15 -21.70 -14.75 -31.48
C ALA A 15 -21.11 -13.39 -31.83
N VAL A 16 -19.88 -13.35 -32.31
CA VAL A 16 -19.21 -12.13 -32.79
C VAL A 16 -19.97 -11.53 -33.96
N ARG A 17 -20.40 -12.35 -34.96
CA ARG A 17 -21.15 -11.89 -36.13
C ARG A 17 -22.43 -11.13 -35.74
N GLN A 18 -23.11 -11.51 -34.66
CA GLN A 18 -24.32 -10.83 -34.19
C GLN A 18 -24.06 -9.38 -33.75
N THR A 19 -22.87 -9.08 -33.27
CA THR A 19 -22.48 -7.76 -32.78
C THR A 19 -21.81 -6.87 -33.83
N MET A 20 -21.53 -7.43 -35.04
CA MET A 20 -20.80 -6.76 -36.10
C MET A 20 -21.68 -5.89 -37.01
N SER A 21 -20.99 -5.03 -37.78
CA SER A 21 -21.63 -4.20 -38.81
C SER A 21 -22.42 -5.00 -39.85
N VAL A 22 -23.31 -4.31 -40.57
CA VAL A 22 -24.06 -4.93 -41.68
C VAL A 22 -23.12 -5.40 -42.74
N ASP A 23 -22.13 -4.60 -43.10
CA ASP A 23 -21.12 -4.93 -44.14
C ASP A 23 -20.31 -6.18 -43.78
N TYR A 24 -19.98 -6.36 -42.48
CA TYR A 24 -19.35 -7.60 -42.02
C TYR A 24 -20.27 -8.81 -42.20
N ARG A 25 -21.54 -8.68 -41.83
CA ARG A 25 -22.53 -9.77 -41.90
C ARG A 25 -22.84 -10.21 -43.32
N ASP A 26 -22.76 -9.29 -44.31
CA ASP A 26 -22.97 -9.58 -45.70
C ASP A 26 -21.79 -10.34 -46.31
N ARG A 27 -20.57 -10.09 -45.87
CA ARG A 27 -19.33 -10.74 -46.35
C ARG A 27 -18.99 -12.04 -45.64
N VAL A 28 -19.36 -12.18 -44.36
CA VAL A 28 -19.08 -13.33 -43.53
C VAL A 28 -20.40 -14.05 -43.22
N PRO A 29 -20.68 -15.17 -43.88
CA PRO A 29 -21.92 -15.93 -43.66
C PRO A 29 -21.90 -16.57 -42.26
N VAL A 30 -23.04 -17.12 -41.85
CA VAL A 30 -23.14 -17.90 -40.60
C VAL A 30 -22.17 -19.07 -40.66
N ALA A 31 -21.31 -19.19 -39.64
CA ALA A 31 -20.31 -20.24 -39.59
C ALA A 31 -20.94 -21.59 -39.31
N THR A 32 -20.58 -22.59 -40.11
CA THR A 32 -20.93 -24.00 -40.02
C THR A 32 -19.67 -24.86 -40.16
N ARG A 33 -19.77 -26.15 -39.90
CA ARG A 33 -18.61 -27.06 -40.06
C ARG A 33 -18.14 -27.16 -41.54
N GLU A 34 -19.05 -26.93 -42.48
CA GLU A 34 -18.77 -27.06 -43.91
C GLU A 34 -18.07 -25.82 -44.47
N ASN A 35 -18.41 -24.60 -43.98
CA ASN A 35 -17.93 -23.36 -44.55
C ASN A 35 -16.86 -22.65 -43.69
N ILE A 36 -16.49 -23.18 -42.56
CA ILE A 36 -15.52 -22.55 -41.63
C ILE A 36 -14.15 -22.30 -42.29
N ALA A 37 -13.71 -23.19 -43.18
CA ALA A 37 -12.48 -23.02 -43.93
C ALA A 37 -12.53 -21.85 -44.91
N ASP A 38 -13.66 -21.62 -45.58
CA ASP A 38 -13.85 -20.50 -46.52
C ASP A 38 -14.04 -19.19 -45.76
N ILE A 39 -14.70 -19.21 -44.61
CA ILE A 39 -14.78 -18.06 -43.71
C ILE A 39 -13.37 -17.70 -43.21
N ALA A 40 -12.56 -18.68 -42.83
CA ALA A 40 -11.18 -18.46 -42.43
C ALA A 40 -10.37 -17.82 -43.55
N LYS A 41 -10.51 -18.26 -44.79
CA LYS A 41 -9.85 -17.62 -45.93
C LYS A 41 -10.30 -16.19 -46.10
N THR A 42 -11.59 -15.89 -46.04
CA THR A 42 -12.14 -14.54 -46.18
C THR A 42 -11.64 -13.60 -45.08
N LEU A 43 -11.60 -14.09 -43.83
CA LEU A 43 -11.15 -13.33 -42.67
C LEU A 43 -9.62 -13.16 -42.63
N THR A 44 -8.88 -14.09 -43.24
CA THR A 44 -7.42 -14.06 -43.31
C THR A 44 -6.90 -13.57 -44.69
N ASP A 45 -7.76 -13.06 -45.55
CA ASP A 45 -7.36 -12.50 -46.83
C ASP A 45 -6.67 -11.14 -46.64
N PRO A 46 -5.40 -10.98 -47.07
CA PRO A 46 -4.70 -9.70 -47.00
C PRO A 46 -5.37 -8.56 -47.75
N TYR A 47 -6.14 -8.90 -48.78
CA TYR A 47 -6.84 -7.95 -49.65
C TYR A 47 -8.22 -7.53 -49.15
N ASN A 48 -8.71 -8.14 -48.02
CA ASN A 48 -9.99 -7.79 -47.43
C ASN A 48 -9.83 -7.29 -45.97
N PRO A 49 -9.34 -6.05 -45.76
CA PRO A 49 -9.00 -5.55 -44.45
C PRO A 49 -10.21 -5.26 -43.54
N MET A 50 -11.40 -4.97 -44.12
CA MET A 50 -12.57 -4.55 -43.32
C MET A 50 -13.09 -5.65 -42.41
N ALA A 51 -13.41 -6.83 -42.94
CA ALA A 51 -13.92 -7.94 -42.14
C ALA A 51 -12.92 -8.38 -41.05
N ARG A 52 -11.66 -8.32 -41.39
CA ARG A 52 -10.55 -8.62 -40.49
C ARG A 52 -10.44 -7.63 -39.35
N ASN A 53 -10.48 -6.32 -39.64
CA ASN A 53 -10.29 -5.26 -38.62
C ASN A 53 -11.47 -5.18 -37.63
N GLU A 54 -12.63 -5.69 -37.99
CA GLU A 54 -13.77 -5.80 -37.06
C GLU A 54 -13.72 -7.07 -36.21
N LEU A 55 -13.23 -8.20 -36.77
CA LEU A 55 -13.23 -9.49 -36.07
C LEU A 55 -12.34 -9.49 -34.85
N VAL A 56 -11.07 -9.07 -34.98
CA VAL A 56 -10.09 -9.19 -33.88
C VAL A 56 -10.47 -8.34 -32.67
N PRO A 57 -10.88 -7.06 -32.84
CA PRO A 57 -11.39 -6.27 -31.75
C PRO A 57 -12.53 -6.93 -30.98
N ALA A 58 -13.49 -7.46 -31.73
CA ALA A 58 -14.65 -8.10 -31.12
C ALA A 58 -14.30 -9.40 -30.38
N LEU A 59 -13.36 -10.18 -30.90
CA LEU A 59 -12.85 -11.38 -30.25
C LEU A 59 -12.12 -11.04 -28.94
N VAL A 60 -11.24 -10.05 -28.97
CA VAL A 60 -10.51 -9.59 -27.77
C VAL A 60 -11.50 -9.08 -26.74
N ASN A 61 -12.47 -8.25 -27.11
CA ASN A 61 -13.49 -7.75 -26.19
C ASN A 61 -14.39 -8.87 -25.62
N LEU A 62 -14.79 -9.83 -26.45
CA LEU A 62 -15.60 -10.97 -26.02
C LEU A 62 -14.84 -11.83 -24.99
N ILE A 63 -13.56 -12.08 -25.22
CA ILE A 63 -12.75 -12.93 -24.35
C ILE A 63 -12.30 -12.16 -23.10
N ALA A 64 -11.96 -10.88 -23.22
CA ALA A 64 -11.62 -10.05 -22.07
C ALA A 64 -12.75 -9.99 -21.03
N SER A 65 -14.02 -10.00 -21.46
CA SER A 65 -15.16 -10.05 -20.54
C SER A 65 -15.39 -11.41 -19.87
N GLN A 66 -14.85 -12.51 -20.45
CA GLN A 66 -15.03 -13.88 -19.93
C GLN A 66 -13.77 -14.41 -19.18
N SER A 67 -12.58 -13.91 -19.48
CA SER A 67 -11.32 -14.42 -18.92
C SER A 67 -11.04 -13.99 -17.48
N ILE A 68 -11.86 -13.13 -16.88
CA ILE A 68 -11.76 -12.74 -15.46
C ILE A 68 -11.92 -13.94 -14.50
N SER A 69 -12.32 -15.11 -14.98
CA SER A 69 -12.55 -16.31 -14.19
C SER A 69 -11.52 -17.44 -14.37
N THR A 70 -10.47 -17.30 -15.20
CA THR A 70 -9.50 -18.37 -15.48
C THR A 70 -8.14 -18.12 -14.83
N GLU A 71 -7.31 -19.16 -14.78
CA GLU A 71 -6.07 -19.36 -14.00
C GLU A 71 -4.93 -18.31 -14.11
N ALA A 72 -5.23 -17.08 -14.55
CA ALA A 72 -4.28 -15.99 -14.52
C ALA A 72 -3.78 -15.70 -13.10
N PHE A 73 -2.53 -15.28 -12.98
CA PHE A 73 -1.99 -14.85 -11.68
C PHE A 73 -2.93 -13.87 -11.00
N ARG A 74 -3.46 -14.25 -9.85
CA ARG A 74 -4.33 -13.40 -9.04
C ARG A 74 -3.49 -12.70 -7.99
N ASN A 75 -3.47 -11.39 -8.06
CA ASN A 75 -2.78 -10.58 -7.07
C ASN A 75 -3.46 -10.72 -5.68
N PRO A 76 -2.79 -11.36 -4.69
CA PRO A 76 -3.35 -11.52 -3.35
C PRO A 76 -3.48 -10.16 -2.62
N LEU A 77 -2.71 -9.15 -3.04
CA LEU A 77 -2.74 -7.81 -2.45
C LEU A 77 -3.89 -6.94 -2.98
N ARG A 78 -4.74 -7.44 -3.86
CA ARG A 78 -5.97 -6.71 -4.27
C ARG A 78 -6.89 -6.38 -3.13
N VAL A 79 -6.79 -7.08 -2.02
CA VAL A 79 -7.51 -6.72 -0.78
C VAL A 79 -7.17 -5.30 -0.29
N LEU A 80 -6.01 -4.76 -0.66
CA LEU A 80 -5.56 -3.41 -0.31
C LEU A 80 -6.22 -2.31 -1.13
N ASN A 81 -6.79 -2.65 -2.29
CA ASN A 81 -7.41 -1.67 -3.16
C ASN A 81 -8.59 -1.00 -2.47
N SER A 82 -8.61 0.31 -2.56
CA SER A 82 -9.70 1.17 -2.10
C SER A 82 -10.65 1.48 -3.26
N ASN A 83 -11.68 2.31 -3.01
CA ASN A 83 -12.63 2.72 -4.03
C ASN A 83 -11.92 3.39 -5.22
N ALA A 84 -12.44 3.16 -6.42
CA ALA A 84 -11.92 3.78 -7.64
C ALA A 84 -11.95 5.31 -7.57
N MET A 85 -10.99 5.94 -8.25
CA MET A 85 -10.86 7.39 -8.38
C MET A 85 -11.02 7.79 -9.86
N PRO A 86 -12.25 7.92 -10.36
CA PRO A 86 -12.49 8.09 -11.81
C PRO A 86 -12.02 9.45 -12.36
N TYR A 87 -11.78 10.43 -11.50
CA TYR A 87 -11.39 11.80 -11.91
C TYR A 87 -10.24 12.32 -11.06
N GLY A 88 -9.45 13.21 -11.64
CA GLY A 88 -8.33 13.89 -10.97
C GLY A 88 -7.00 13.15 -11.12
N ASN A 89 -5.91 13.79 -10.70
CA ASN A 89 -4.55 13.24 -10.75
C ASN A 89 -3.99 12.90 -9.38
N GLY A 90 -4.78 13.06 -8.32
CA GLY A 90 -4.36 12.78 -6.95
C GLY A 90 -5.46 12.98 -5.94
N GLU A 91 -5.19 12.63 -4.72
CA GLU A 91 -6.08 12.74 -3.56
C GLU A 91 -5.38 13.51 -2.46
N GLN A 92 -6.12 14.39 -1.80
CA GLN A 92 -5.70 14.99 -0.55
C GLN A 92 -6.32 14.21 0.61
N GLU A 93 -5.49 13.64 1.45
CA GLU A 93 -5.91 13.02 2.71
C GLU A 93 -5.73 14.03 3.84
N VAL A 94 -6.79 14.30 4.58
CA VAL A 94 -6.79 15.21 5.73
C VAL A 94 -7.08 14.40 6.99
N TYR A 95 -6.25 14.59 8.00
CA TYR A 95 -6.43 13.99 9.32
C TYR A 95 -6.56 15.09 10.39
N VAL A 96 -7.58 14.98 11.21
CA VAL A 96 -7.82 15.90 12.33
C VAL A 96 -7.60 15.13 13.63
N ASN A 97 -6.64 15.56 14.44
CA ASN A 97 -6.37 14.95 15.74
C ASN A 97 -7.50 15.25 16.74
N PHE A 98 -7.56 14.50 17.83
CA PHE A 98 -8.52 14.73 18.90
C PHE A 98 -8.35 16.13 19.46
N ALA A 99 -9.47 16.78 19.73
CA ALA A 99 -9.46 18.05 20.45
C ALA A 99 -8.96 17.80 21.89
N GLN A 100 -8.21 18.77 22.42
CA GLN A 100 -7.74 18.72 23.80
C GLN A 100 -8.87 19.07 24.75
N GLY A 101 -9.08 18.26 25.77
CA GLY A 101 -10.03 18.57 26.86
C GLY A 101 -9.38 19.44 27.93
N TYR A 102 -10.09 20.44 28.38
CA TYR A 102 -9.70 21.30 29.49
C TYR A 102 -10.63 21.09 30.68
N ALA A 103 -10.08 21.20 31.90
CA ALA A 103 -10.91 21.17 33.12
C ALA A 103 -11.88 22.36 33.12
N HIS A 104 -13.14 22.10 33.49
CA HIS A 104 -14.10 23.20 33.61
C HIS A 104 -13.72 24.13 34.74
N ASP A 105 -13.51 25.41 34.43
CA ASP A 105 -13.31 26.46 35.44
C ASP A 105 -14.50 27.43 35.39
N ALA A 106 -15.24 27.48 36.51
CA ALA A 106 -16.40 28.38 36.65
C ALA A 106 -16.01 29.86 36.73
N ASN A 107 -14.73 30.15 37.02
CA ASN A 107 -14.19 31.48 37.16
C ASN A 107 -13.25 31.91 36.03
N ILE A 108 -13.41 31.25 34.86
CA ILE A 108 -12.60 31.55 33.67
C ILE A 108 -12.67 33.03 33.32
N SER A 109 -11.54 33.67 33.05
CA SER A 109 -11.51 35.06 32.60
C SER A 109 -12.19 35.20 31.24
N ILE A 110 -12.71 36.39 30.92
CA ILE A 110 -13.33 36.68 29.62
C ILE A 110 -12.31 36.51 28.48
N GLU A 111 -11.05 36.82 28.72
CA GLU A 111 -9.96 36.67 27.75
C GLU A 111 -9.67 35.19 27.48
N ASP A 112 -9.63 34.34 28.49
CA ASP A 112 -9.42 32.91 28.34
C ASP A 112 -10.64 32.19 27.74
N ALA A 113 -11.86 32.67 28.07
CA ALA A 113 -13.09 32.14 27.46
C ALA A 113 -13.23 32.52 25.97
N ALA A 114 -12.54 33.55 25.52
CA ALA A 114 -12.48 33.97 24.10
C ALA A 114 -11.27 33.33 23.37
N ALA A 115 -10.49 32.48 24.01
CA ALA A 115 -9.35 31.82 23.39
C ALA A 115 -9.80 30.89 22.23
N ILE A 116 -9.04 30.90 21.13
CA ILE A 116 -9.30 30.06 19.98
C ILE A 116 -8.53 28.75 20.18
N TYR A 117 -9.26 27.64 20.20
CA TYR A 117 -8.70 26.29 20.32
C TYR A 117 -8.85 25.58 18.99
N ASP A 118 -7.80 25.57 18.17
CA ASP A 118 -7.80 24.86 16.90
C ASP A 118 -7.36 23.41 17.07
N SER A 119 -8.10 22.49 16.45
CA SER A 119 -7.66 21.11 16.30
C SER A 119 -6.48 21.05 15.36
N TYR A 120 -5.44 20.27 15.72
CA TYR A 120 -4.29 20.09 14.82
C TYR A 120 -4.68 19.26 13.60
N ILE A 121 -4.61 19.89 12.43
CA ILE A 121 -4.97 19.33 11.13
C ILE A 121 -3.71 19.00 10.35
N MET A 122 -3.62 17.77 9.88
CA MET A 122 -2.54 17.29 9.01
C MET A 122 -3.10 16.95 7.64
N ALA A 123 -2.35 17.20 6.57
CA ALA A 123 -2.73 16.87 5.22
C ALA A 123 -1.59 16.18 4.48
N LEU A 124 -1.93 15.12 3.72
CA LEU A 124 -1.04 14.43 2.80
C LEU A 124 -1.61 14.48 1.39
N TYR A 125 -0.74 14.54 0.40
CA TYR A 125 -1.12 14.52 -1.01
C TYR A 125 -0.60 13.23 -1.64
N HIS A 126 -1.51 12.50 -2.27
CA HIS A 126 -1.22 11.27 -3.00
C HIS A 126 -1.46 11.52 -4.48
N VAL A 127 -0.52 11.09 -5.32
CA VAL A 127 -0.60 11.30 -6.77
C VAL A 127 -0.58 9.97 -7.50
N ILE A 128 -1.18 9.94 -8.70
CA ILE A 128 -1.13 8.80 -9.59
C ILE A 128 0.32 8.63 -10.07
N ASN A 129 0.86 7.43 -9.87
CA ASN A 129 2.25 7.10 -10.17
C ASN A 129 2.42 5.77 -10.92
N PHE A 130 1.36 5.02 -11.11
CA PHE A 130 1.35 3.78 -11.89
C PHE A 130 0.55 4.03 -13.16
N ASN A 131 1.24 4.14 -14.29
CA ASN A 131 0.64 4.33 -15.61
C ASN A 131 1.40 3.46 -16.59
N ASN A 132 0.91 2.23 -16.77
CA ASN A 132 1.58 1.20 -17.52
C ASN A 132 0.74 0.72 -18.71
N ASP A 133 1.44 0.50 -19.80
CA ASP A 133 0.90 -0.04 -21.03
C ASP A 133 1.47 -1.44 -21.26
N TYR A 134 0.58 -2.41 -21.46
CA TYR A 134 0.93 -3.80 -21.73
C TYR A 134 0.54 -4.15 -23.17
N PRO A 135 1.45 -4.00 -24.14
CA PRO A 135 1.15 -4.28 -25.53
C PRO A 135 1.14 -5.79 -25.78
N VAL A 136 0.21 -6.22 -26.63
CA VAL A 136 0.15 -7.58 -27.14
C VAL A 136 -0.07 -7.58 -28.63
N THR A 137 0.68 -8.42 -29.34
CA THR A 137 0.58 -8.59 -30.79
C THR A 137 0.03 -9.96 -31.10
N ILE A 138 -0.98 -10.00 -31.98
CA ILE A 138 -1.51 -11.23 -32.57
C ILE A 138 -1.10 -11.25 -34.05
N TRP A 139 -0.29 -12.23 -34.41
CA TRP A 139 0.14 -12.41 -35.80
C TRP A 139 -0.95 -13.08 -36.62
N PHE A 140 -1.06 -12.65 -37.84
CA PHE A 140 -2.01 -13.19 -38.80
C PHE A 140 -1.84 -14.69 -39.05
N GLU A 141 -0.59 -15.15 -39.11
CA GLU A 141 -0.26 -16.57 -39.28
C GLU A 141 -0.72 -17.42 -38.11
N ASP A 142 -0.57 -16.92 -36.87
CA ASP A 142 -1.06 -17.59 -35.68
C ASP A 142 -2.58 -17.76 -35.72
N MET A 143 -3.30 -16.70 -36.12
CA MET A 143 -4.76 -16.78 -36.33
C MET A 143 -5.15 -17.78 -37.40
N ARG A 144 -4.45 -17.78 -38.54
CA ARG A 144 -4.72 -18.73 -39.61
C ARG A 144 -4.54 -20.16 -39.15
N GLY A 145 -3.48 -20.43 -38.37
CA GLY A 145 -3.26 -21.74 -37.76
C GLY A 145 -4.35 -22.13 -36.73
N ALA A 146 -4.82 -21.15 -35.99
CA ALA A 146 -5.85 -21.36 -34.94
C ALA A 146 -7.23 -21.74 -35.53
N PHE A 147 -7.54 -21.38 -36.77
CA PHE A 147 -8.77 -21.80 -37.46
C PHE A 147 -8.79 -23.31 -37.83
N LEU A 148 -7.62 -23.97 -37.87
CA LEU A 148 -7.51 -25.38 -38.16
C LEU A 148 -7.93 -26.28 -36.99
N ASP A 149 -7.93 -25.75 -35.77
CA ASP A 149 -8.39 -26.43 -34.58
C ASP A 149 -9.75 -25.91 -34.11
N ASN A 150 -10.62 -26.77 -33.60
CA ASN A 150 -11.98 -26.42 -33.20
C ASN A 150 -12.04 -25.36 -32.08
N TYR A 151 -11.02 -25.28 -31.22
CA TYR A 151 -10.89 -24.33 -30.11
C TYR A 151 -9.68 -23.39 -30.25
N GLY A 152 -8.95 -23.50 -31.36
CA GLY A 152 -7.66 -22.83 -31.52
C GLY A 152 -7.74 -21.31 -31.44
N LEU A 153 -8.76 -20.72 -32.09
CA LEU A 153 -8.93 -19.27 -32.08
C LEU A 153 -9.20 -18.73 -30.67
N ARG A 154 -10.07 -19.40 -29.92
CA ARG A 154 -10.36 -19.05 -28.54
C ARG A 154 -9.12 -19.17 -27.65
N SER A 155 -8.42 -20.29 -27.71
CA SER A 155 -7.23 -20.53 -26.88
C SER A 155 -6.09 -19.55 -27.22
N LEU A 156 -5.88 -19.20 -28.49
CA LEU A 156 -4.90 -18.21 -28.89
C LEU A 156 -5.19 -16.83 -28.27
N VAL A 157 -6.39 -16.30 -28.45
CA VAL A 157 -6.75 -14.97 -27.95
C VAL A 157 -6.79 -14.98 -26.43
N GLN A 158 -7.35 -16.03 -25.82
CA GLN A 158 -7.36 -16.18 -24.36
C GLN A 158 -5.95 -16.19 -23.79
N ALA A 159 -5.02 -16.98 -24.33
CA ALA A 159 -3.63 -17.02 -23.87
C ALA A 159 -2.94 -15.66 -23.97
N LYS A 160 -3.20 -14.89 -25.05
CA LYS A 160 -2.63 -13.55 -25.22
C LYS A 160 -3.19 -12.55 -24.21
N VAL A 161 -4.51 -12.57 -23.95
CA VAL A 161 -5.15 -11.70 -22.96
C VAL A 161 -4.72 -12.07 -21.54
N GLU A 162 -4.66 -13.35 -21.20
CA GLU A 162 -4.19 -13.83 -19.90
C GLU A 162 -2.74 -13.45 -19.63
N SER A 163 -1.88 -13.52 -20.62
CA SER A 163 -0.49 -13.07 -20.50
C SER A 163 -0.39 -11.60 -20.10
N VAL A 164 -1.17 -10.73 -20.74
CA VAL A 164 -1.19 -9.29 -20.45
C VAL A 164 -1.76 -8.99 -19.06
N VAL A 165 -2.88 -9.63 -18.71
CA VAL A 165 -3.53 -9.44 -17.42
C VAL A 165 -2.63 -9.98 -16.29
N SER A 166 -1.97 -11.11 -16.51
CA SER A 166 -1.02 -11.67 -15.53
C SER A 166 0.20 -10.78 -15.32
N ALA A 167 0.74 -10.18 -16.39
CA ALA A 167 1.83 -9.22 -16.31
C ALA A 167 1.42 -7.99 -15.47
N CYS A 168 0.24 -7.42 -15.77
CA CYS A 168 -0.30 -6.31 -15.00
C CYS A 168 -0.47 -6.66 -13.52
N ASN A 169 -1.11 -7.79 -13.20
CA ASN A 169 -1.31 -8.24 -11.83
C ASN A 169 0.01 -8.47 -11.08
N TRP A 170 1.06 -8.93 -11.78
CA TRP A 170 2.38 -9.10 -11.21
C TRP A 170 3.05 -7.77 -10.88
N ASP A 171 2.97 -6.80 -11.78
CA ASP A 171 3.52 -5.47 -11.56
C ASP A 171 2.80 -4.74 -10.43
N GLU A 172 1.46 -4.84 -10.34
CA GLU A 172 0.67 -4.33 -9.22
C GLU A 172 1.08 -4.98 -7.90
N PHE A 173 1.25 -6.31 -7.88
CA PHE A 173 1.69 -7.06 -6.71
C PHE A 173 3.07 -6.59 -6.23
N THR A 174 4.01 -6.46 -7.16
CA THR A 174 5.37 -6.00 -6.87
C THR A 174 5.38 -4.56 -6.37
N THR A 175 4.59 -3.68 -7.00
CA THR A 175 4.46 -2.27 -6.60
C THR A 175 3.79 -2.13 -5.23
N ALA A 176 2.78 -2.94 -4.92
CA ALA A 176 2.13 -2.93 -3.61
C ALA A 176 3.09 -3.37 -2.49
N LYS A 177 3.92 -4.39 -2.73
CA LYS A 177 4.99 -4.79 -1.78
C LYS A 177 6.02 -3.68 -1.59
N GLU A 178 6.35 -2.97 -2.68
CA GLU A 178 7.31 -1.88 -2.65
C GLU A 178 6.88 -0.72 -1.72
N LEU A 179 5.57 -0.53 -1.48
CA LEU A 179 5.10 0.47 -0.53
C LEU A 179 5.60 0.18 0.89
N ILE A 180 5.59 -1.09 1.33
CA ILE A 180 6.12 -1.51 2.63
C ILE A 180 7.63 -1.31 2.69
N ALA A 181 8.34 -1.75 1.65
CA ALA A 181 9.78 -1.61 1.55
C ALA A 181 10.22 -0.13 1.53
N SER A 182 9.49 0.72 0.79
CA SER A 182 9.71 2.16 0.75
C SER A 182 9.50 2.82 2.10
N ALA A 183 8.42 2.48 2.81
CA ALA A 183 8.16 2.99 4.15
C ALA A 183 9.28 2.60 5.12
N LYS A 184 9.80 1.34 5.05
CA LYS A 184 10.96 0.91 5.85
C LYS A 184 12.21 1.72 5.51
N ARG A 185 12.56 1.84 4.22
CA ARG A 185 13.74 2.62 3.78
C ARG A 185 13.66 4.09 4.15
N ALA A 186 12.44 4.66 4.14
CA ALA A 186 12.19 6.02 4.59
C ALA A 186 12.19 6.18 6.12
N GLY A 187 12.27 5.08 6.90
CA GLY A 187 12.16 5.11 8.36
C GLY A 187 10.76 5.47 8.87
N GLN A 188 9.73 5.39 8.01
CA GLN A 188 8.35 5.78 8.31
C GLN A 188 7.53 4.61 8.86
N ILE A 189 8.17 3.77 9.68
CA ILE A 189 7.60 2.58 10.28
C ILE A 189 7.85 2.59 11.79
N TYR A 190 7.10 1.78 12.53
CA TYR A 190 7.42 1.44 13.90
C TYR A 190 8.15 0.09 13.94
N PRO A 191 9.48 0.07 14.12
CA PRO A 191 10.24 -1.17 14.11
C PRO A 191 10.15 -1.88 15.48
N VAL A 192 10.08 -3.20 15.43
CA VAL A 192 10.15 -4.07 16.60
C VAL A 192 11.21 -5.13 16.32
N HIS A 193 12.27 -5.16 17.16
CA HIS A 193 13.29 -6.19 17.02
C HIS A 193 12.74 -7.55 17.46
N VAL A 194 13.00 -8.58 16.67
CA VAL A 194 12.65 -9.97 16.95
C VAL A 194 13.82 -10.88 16.59
N GLU A 195 13.97 -11.96 17.34
CA GLU A 195 14.95 -12.98 17.00
C GLU A 195 14.52 -13.73 15.72
N PRO A 196 15.47 -14.21 14.91
CA PRO A 196 15.17 -15.07 13.77
C PRO A 196 14.32 -16.28 14.19
N VAL A 197 13.30 -16.57 13.38
CA VAL A 197 12.41 -17.71 13.65
C VAL A 197 13.10 -18.99 13.21
N THR A 198 13.75 -19.70 14.14
CA THR A 198 14.50 -20.93 13.88
C THR A 198 13.92 -22.15 14.57
N ASP A 199 13.14 -21.94 15.63
CA ASP A 199 12.54 -22.98 16.45
C ASP A 199 11.16 -22.57 16.98
N GLN A 200 10.50 -23.49 17.68
CA GLN A 200 9.18 -23.31 18.27
C GLN A 200 9.14 -22.18 19.30
N ALA A 201 10.20 -22.02 20.06
CA ALA A 201 10.23 -21.01 21.12
C ALA A 201 10.24 -19.60 20.52
N SER A 202 11.04 -19.38 19.48
CA SER A 202 11.11 -18.10 18.74
C SER A 202 9.81 -17.82 17.97
N ALA A 203 9.19 -18.85 17.36
CA ALA A 203 7.89 -18.72 16.69
C ALA A 203 6.77 -18.30 17.68
N ASN A 204 6.73 -18.92 18.84
CA ASN A 204 5.76 -18.57 19.90
C ASN A 204 6.02 -17.18 20.49
N ALA A 205 7.28 -16.78 20.64
CA ALA A 205 7.63 -15.43 21.09
C ALA A 205 7.16 -14.37 20.09
N LEU A 206 7.41 -14.59 18.81
CA LEU A 206 6.91 -13.73 17.72
C LEU A 206 5.39 -13.64 17.73
N ALA A 207 4.68 -14.76 17.81
CA ALA A 207 3.21 -14.79 17.86
C ALA A 207 2.64 -14.00 19.03
N LYS A 208 3.23 -14.12 20.24
CA LYS A 208 2.84 -13.34 21.41
C LYS A 208 3.08 -11.84 21.24
N GLN A 209 4.20 -11.47 20.63
CA GLN A 209 4.49 -10.06 20.34
C GLN A 209 3.49 -9.50 19.33
N ILE A 210 3.23 -10.21 18.22
CA ILE A 210 2.23 -9.81 17.22
C ILE A 210 0.87 -9.59 17.88
N GLN A 211 0.40 -10.55 18.70
CA GLN A 211 -0.88 -10.42 19.40
C GLN A 211 -0.91 -9.20 20.31
N SER A 212 0.15 -8.97 21.09
CA SER A 212 0.26 -7.79 21.97
C SER A 212 0.16 -6.47 21.18
N TYR A 213 0.77 -6.40 20.00
CA TYR A 213 0.69 -5.20 19.17
C TYR A 213 -0.67 -5.06 18.48
N ILE A 214 -1.32 -6.16 18.06
CA ILE A 214 -2.70 -6.14 17.57
C ILE A 214 -3.62 -5.48 18.60
N ASP A 215 -3.50 -5.88 19.87
CA ASP A 215 -4.34 -5.33 20.93
C ASP A 215 -4.00 -3.85 21.21
N LYS A 216 -2.73 -3.47 21.16
CA LYS A 216 -2.28 -2.08 21.41
C LYS A 216 -2.73 -1.09 20.33
N ILE A 217 -2.66 -1.47 19.02
CA ILE A 217 -3.03 -0.56 17.94
C ILE A 217 -4.54 -0.34 17.79
N GLN A 218 -5.37 -1.09 18.51
CA GLN A 218 -6.82 -0.86 18.58
C GLN A 218 -7.17 0.36 19.42
N PHE A 219 -6.25 0.85 20.25
CA PHE A 219 -6.42 2.07 21.04
C PHE A 219 -5.80 3.26 20.31
N PRO A 220 -6.43 4.44 20.36
CA PRO A 220 -5.87 5.66 19.78
C PRO A 220 -4.48 5.96 20.38
N ASN A 221 -3.46 5.93 19.52
CA ASN A 221 -2.09 6.15 19.96
C ASN A 221 -1.26 6.77 18.83
N PRO A 222 -0.58 7.90 19.06
CA PRO A 222 0.27 8.54 18.07
C PRO A 222 1.61 7.80 17.83
N LEU A 223 1.96 6.82 18.67
CA LEU A 223 3.27 6.17 18.64
C LEU A 223 3.49 5.26 17.41
N TYR A 224 2.44 4.61 16.93
CA TYR A 224 2.56 3.55 15.92
C TYR A 224 2.46 4.04 14.47
N ASN A 225 2.32 5.33 14.27
CA ASN A 225 2.33 5.97 12.94
C ASN A 225 3.40 7.07 12.89
N PHE A 226 3.87 7.39 11.69
CA PHE A 226 4.97 8.34 11.53
C PHE A 226 4.54 9.79 11.79
N ALA A 227 3.33 10.17 11.42
CA ALA A 227 2.83 11.53 11.56
C ALA A 227 2.44 11.90 13.00
N GLY A 228 2.46 10.98 13.95
CA GLY A 228 1.99 11.22 15.30
C GLY A 228 0.47 11.45 15.42
N ALA A 229 -0.30 10.93 14.48
CA ALA A 229 -1.75 11.00 14.48
C ALA A 229 -2.33 10.09 15.58
N THR A 230 -3.36 10.56 16.31
CA THR A 230 -4.07 9.76 17.32
C THR A 230 -5.00 8.75 16.65
N SER A 231 -4.45 7.86 15.84
CA SER A 231 -5.22 6.87 15.10
C SER A 231 -5.32 5.55 15.85
N ALA A 232 -6.42 4.83 15.62
CA ALA A 232 -6.65 3.48 16.09
C ALA A 232 -7.02 2.58 14.94
N ALA A 233 -6.49 1.36 14.91
CA ALA A 233 -6.89 0.35 13.93
C ALA A 233 -8.15 -0.37 14.40
N LYS A 234 -9.05 -0.67 13.46
CA LYS A 234 -10.21 -1.53 13.74
C LYS A 234 -9.81 -2.98 13.50
N GLU A 235 -10.39 -3.90 14.25
CA GLU A 235 -10.09 -5.33 14.16
C GLU A 235 -10.22 -5.88 12.74
N ASP A 236 -11.21 -5.41 11.98
CA ASP A 236 -11.50 -5.80 10.59
C ASP A 236 -10.54 -5.17 9.56
N THR A 237 -9.77 -4.14 9.94
CA THR A 237 -8.81 -3.47 9.07
C THR A 237 -7.37 -3.87 9.30
N ILE A 238 -7.10 -4.69 10.32
CA ILE A 238 -5.74 -5.10 10.66
C ILE A 238 -5.29 -6.23 9.72
N LEU A 239 -4.17 -6.01 9.03
CA LEU A 239 -3.52 -6.97 8.15
C LEU A 239 -2.18 -7.39 8.72
N LEU A 240 -1.88 -8.69 8.63
CA LEU A 240 -0.60 -9.28 8.98
C LEU A 240 0.05 -9.88 7.75
N PHE A 241 1.12 -9.25 7.27
CA PHE A 241 1.94 -9.77 6.18
C PHE A 241 3.02 -10.68 6.75
N VAL A 242 3.11 -11.86 6.21
CA VAL A 242 4.13 -12.86 6.56
C VAL A 242 4.62 -13.58 5.31
N ASP A 243 5.87 -14.00 5.34
CA ASP A 243 6.42 -14.89 4.33
C ASP A 243 6.00 -16.35 4.59
N PRO A 244 6.10 -17.26 3.59
CA PRO A 244 5.68 -18.64 3.73
C PRO A 244 6.43 -19.41 4.80
N ASP A 245 7.74 -19.15 4.97
CA ASP A 245 8.60 -19.85 5.93
C ASP A 245 8.24 -19.47 7.36
N THR A 246 8.10 -18.18 7.64
CA THR A 246 7.64 -17.70 8.97
C THR A 246 6.24 -18.21 9.28
N LYS A 247 5.32 -18.20 8.30
CA LYS A 247 3.98 -18.75 8.49
C LYS A 247 4.00 -20.23 8.77
N ALA A 248 4.84 -21.01 8.07
CA ALA A 248 4.99 -22.43 8.31
C ALA A 248 5.49 -22.70 9.72
N ALA A 249 6.54 -21.98 10.17
CA ALA A 249 7.06 -22.09 11.52
C ALA A 249 6.01 -21.75 12.59
N MET A 250 5.21 -20.71 12.39
CA MET A 250 4.12 -20.34 13.31
C MET A 250 2.97 -21.37 13.32
N ASN A 251 2.71 -22.07 12.21
CA ASN A 251 1.59 -23.01 12.09
C ASN A 251 1.93 -24.45 12.48
N VAL A 252 3.11 -24.96 12.11
CA VAL A 252 3.52 -26.35 12.42
C VAL A 252 3.47 -26.59 13.92
N ASP A 253 3.86 -25.61 14.70
CA ASP A 253 3.89 -25.72 16.15
C ASP A 253 2.50 -25.58 16.80
N SER A 254 1.56 -24.90 16.14
CA SER A 254 0.16 -24.90 16.58
C SER A 254 -0.53 -26.26 16.35
N TYR A 255 -0.09 -27.08 15.38
CA TYR A 255 -0.63 -28.44 15.17
C TYR A 255 -0.16 -29.42 16.24
N ALA A 256 1.06 -29.29 16.74
CA ALA A 256 1.59 -30.16 17.82
C ALA A 256 0.93 -29.86 19.17
N SER A 257 0.50 -28.64 19.44
CA SER A 257 -0.23 -28.26 20.64
C SER A 257 -1.76 -28.43 20.53
N ALA A 258 -2.26 -28.93 19.39
CA ALA A 258 -3.69 -28.98 19.04
C ALA A 258 -4.55 -29.86 19.95
N TYR A 259 -3.98 -30.55 20.91
CA TYR A 259 -4.75 -31.38 21.83
C TYR A 259 -5.20 -30.71 23.11
N ASN A 260 -4.74 -29.48 23.49
CA ASN A 260 -5.08 -28.93 24.81
C ASN A 260 -5.14 -27.40 25.00
N LEU A 261 -5.13 -26.53 24.00
CA LEU A 261 -5.21 -25.08 24.24
C LEU A 261 -6.09 -24.35 23.24
N ASP A 262 -6.93 -23.44 23.74
CA ASP A 262 -7.59 -22.40 22.94
C ASP A 262 -6.55 -21.66 22.09
N ARG A 263 -6.66 -21.82 20.78
CA ARG A 263 -5.69 -21.29 19.82
C ARG A 263 -5.68 -19.77 19.87
N MET A 264 -4.54 -19.19 20.15
CA MET A 264 -4.25 -17.80 19.78
C MET A 264 -4.11 -17.72 18.24
N ILE A 265 -5.23 -17.64 17.52
CA ILE A 265 -5.21 -17.18 16.14
C ILE A 265 -5.09 -15.67 16.21
N PRO A 266 -4.05 -15.05 15.61
CA PRO A 266 -3.97 -13.59 15.56
C PRO A 266 -5.28 -13.04 14.99
N LYS A 267 -5.91 -12.10 15.69
CA LYS A 267 -7.14 -11.42 15.25
C LYS A 267 -6.86 -10.43 14.12
N ALA A 268 -6.06 -10.85 13.14
CA ALA A 268 -5.70 -10.06 11.99
C ALA A 268 -5.84 -10.91 10.72
N GLN A 269 -6.26 -10.30 9.64
CA GLN A 269 -6.29 -10.98 8.35
C GLN A 269 -4.86 -11.25 7.88
N GLN A 270 -4.48 -12.53 7.75
CA GLN A 270 -3.16 -12.91 7.26
C GLN A 270 -3.09 -12.79 5.74
N VAL A 271 -2.06 -12.13 5.25
CA VAL A 271 -1.75 -11.99 3.83
C VAL A 271 -0.36 -12.57 3.57
N LEU A 272 -0.31 -13.59 2.72
CA LEU A 272 0.95 -14.20 2.31
C LEU A 272 1.59 -13.40 1.21
N ILE A 273 2.89 -13.16 1.35
CA ILE A 273 3.74 -12.58 0.30
C ILE A 273 5.00 -13.43 0.16
N ASP A 274 5.53 -13.49 -1.05
CA ASP A 274 6.73 -14.27 -1.37
C ASP A 274 8.00 -13.70 -0.72
N ASN A 275 8.12 -12.37 -0.68
CA ASN A 275 9.23 -11.63 -0.10
C ASN A 275 8.86 -10.15 0.10
N PHE A 276 9.70 -9.39 0.79
CA PHE A 276 9.53 -7.95 1.05
C PHE A 276 10.38 -7.06 0.13
N ASN A 277 10.52 -7.39 -1.16
CA ASN A 277 11.21 -6.56 -2.17
C ASN A 277 12.56 -6.00 -1.71
N ASN A 278 13.50 -6.87 -1.32
CA ASN A 278 14.84 -6.47 -0.84
C ASN A 278 14.85 -5.57 0.42
N ALA A 279 13.76 -5.49 1.15
CA ALA A 279 13.76 -4.94 2.49
C ALA A 279 14.24 -6.03 3.45
N GLU A 280 15.58 -6.13 3.61
CA GLU A 280 16.21 -7.17 4.41
C GLU A 280 15.72 -7.18 5.86
N GLY A 281 15.77 -8.35 6.48
CA GLY A 281 15.49 -8.54 7.90
C GLY A 281 14.03 -8.42 8.33
N ILE A 282 13.07 -8.18 7.44
CA ILE A 282 11.65 -8.20 7.80
C ILE A 282 11.17 -9.63 7.96
N VAL A 283 10.58 -9.91 9.13
CA VAL A 283 9.97 -11.22 9.48
C VAL A 283 8.45 -11.15 9.28
N ALA A 284 7.83 -10.08 9.76
CA ALA A 284 6.40 -9.86 9.62
C ALA A 284 6.09 -8.36 9.63
N VAL A 285 4.95 -7.98 9.03
CA VAL A 285 4.46 -6.59 9.08
C VAL A 285 3.00 -6.59 9.51
N LEU A 286 2.73 -5.86 10.59
CA LEU A 286 1.39 -5.61 11.09
C LEU A 286 0.98 -4.20 10.72
N VAL A 287 -0.13 -4.05 9.99
CA VAL A 287 -0.51 -2.76 9.44
C VAL A 287 -2.03 -2.60 9.37
N ASP A 288 -2.52 -1.38 9.54
CA ASP A 288 -3.91 -1.05 9.22
C ASP A 288 -4.08 -0.94 7.70
N LYS A 289 -5.10 -1.57 7.14
CA LYS A 289 -5.42 -1.51 5.70
C LYS A 289 -5.48 -0.08 5.17
N ARG A 290 -5.92 0.89 5.97
CA ARG A 290 -6.02 2.31 5.61
C ARG A 290 -4.66 2.98 5.37
N PHE A 291 -3.57 2.34 5.81
CA PHE A 291 -2.21 2.76 5.47
C PHE A 291 -2.00 2.75 3.94
N PHE A 292 -2.56 1.75 3.25
CA PHE A 292 -2.43 1.66 1.80
C PHE A 292 -3.44 2.55 1.10
N LYS A 293 -2.96 3.38 0.19
CA LYS A 293 -3.74 4.26 -0.69
C LYS A 293 -3.57 3.79 -2.12
N ILE A 294 -4.21 2.66 -2.44
CA ILE A 294 -4.19 2.07 -3.77
C ILE A 294 -5.55 2.31 -4.40
N ARG A 295 -5.59 3.09 -5.49
CA ARG A 295 -6.83 3.45 -6.17
C ARG A 295 -6.68 3.33 -7.67
N GLU A 296 -7.62 2.65 -8.28
CA GLU A 296 -7.74 2.51 -9.72
C GLU A 296 -8.40 3.76 -10.32
N GLN A 297 -7.83 4.31 -11.39
CA GLN A 297 -8.47 5.35 -12.18
C GLN A 297 -9.20 4.74 -13.36
N TYR A 298 -8.49 3.99 -14.21
CA TYR A 298 -9.08 3.22 -15.28
C TYR A 298 -8.22 2.02 -15.70
N ARG A 299 -8.89 1.03 -16.29
CA ARG A 299 -8.29 -0.11 -16.98
C ARG A 299 -9.02 -0.31 -18.28
N MET A 300 -8.31 -0.31 -19.40
CA MET A 300 -8.94 -0.52 -20.70
C MET A 300 -8.01 -1.21 -21.67
N MET A 301 -8.60 -1.96 -22.59
CA MET A 301 -7.91 -2.49 -23.75
C MET A 301 -8.09 -1.52 -24.91
N VAL A 302 -7.00 -0.94 -25.38
CA VAL A 302 -6.97 -0.04 -26.53
C VAL A 302 -6.37 -0.78 -27.71
N GLN A 303 -6.88 -0.53 -28.91
CA GLN A 303 -6.40 -1.16 -30.12
C GLN A 303 -5.78 -0.13 -31.04
N ASP A 304 -4.61 -0.47 -31.57
CA ASP A 304 -3.94 0.34 -32.59
C ASP A 304 -4.33 -0.13 -34.00
N ASN A 305 -5.02 0.73 -34.70
CA ASN A 305 -5.36 0.50 -36.12
C ASN A 305 -4.20 0.81 -37.08
N VAL A 306 -2.95 0.55 -36.67
CA VAL A 306 -1.80 0.79 -37.53
C VAL A 306 -1.63 -0.38 -38.51
N ASN A 307 -2.15 -0.22 -39.72
CA ASN A 307 -2.17 -1.22 -40.78
C ASN A 307 -0.82 -1.46 -41.49
N ARG A 308 0.29 -1.48 -40.73
CA ARG A 308 1.60 -1.85 -41.29
C ARG A 308 2.01 -3.24 -40.84
N GLY A 309 1.77 -4.24 -41.65
CA GLY A 309 2.11 -5.64 -41.43
C GLY A 309 0.89 -6.53 -41.15
N LEU A 310 1.08 -7.83 -41.27
CA LEU A 310 0.06 -8.85 -41.01
C LEU A 310 -0.06 -9.16 -39.53
N ARG A 311 -0.43 -8.14 -38.73
CA ARG A 311 -0.51 -8.25 -37.28
C ARG A 311 -1.53 -7.27 -36.68
N TRP A 312 -2.07 -7.59 -35.51
CA TRP A 312 -2.88 -6.70 -34.68
C TRP A 312 -2.14 -6.40 -33.40
N ASN A 313 -2.06 -5.13 -33.07
CA ASN A 313 -1.56 -4.68 -31.80
C ASN A 313 -2.75 -4.25 -30.92
N SER A 314 -2.77 -4.76 -29.71
CA SER A 314 -3.69 -4.29 -28.67
C SER A 314 -2.87 -3.93 -27.45
N THR A 315 -3.23 -2.86 -26.77
CA THR A 315 -2.54 -2.40 -25.57
C THR A 315 -3.51 -2.38 -24.39
N TYR A 316 -3.16 -3.05 -23.33
CA TYR A 316 -3.89 -2.97 -22.07
C TYR A 316 -3.29 -1.86 -21.23
N THR A 317 -4.02 -0.75 -21.10
CA THR A 317 -3.59 0.44 -20.39
C THR A 317 -4.22 0.47 -19.00
N VAL A 318 -3.38 0.63 -17.99
CA VAL A 318 -3.78 0.70 -16.59
C VAL A 318 -3.23 1.96 -15.96
N LYS A 319 -4.09 2.72 -15.28
CA LYS A 319 -3.69 3.92 -14.56
C LYS A 319 -4.21 3.87 -13.12
N GLU A 320 -3.27 3.86 -12.17
CA GLU A 320 -3.54 3.68 -10.76
C GLU A 320 -2.67 4.56 -9.88
N MET A 321 -3.10 4.75 -8.65
CA MET A 321 -2.37 5.40 -7.60
C MET A 321 -1.88 4.36 -6.60
N PHE A 322 -0.57 4.27 -6.40
CA PHE A 322 0.07 3.47 -5.36
C PHE A 322 0.77 4.41 -4.38
N SER A 323 0.22 4.55 -3.20
CA SER A 323 0.77 5.40 -2.16
C SER A 323 0.46 4.82 -0.78
N TYR A 324 1.05 5.38 0.27
CA TYR A 324 0.73 5.03 1.64
C TYR A 324 0.52 6.27 2.50
N SER A 325 -0.30 6.11 3.53
CA SER A 325 -0.63 7.16 4.49
C SER A 325 0.30 7.10 5.70
N LEU A 326 0.74 8.25 6.18
CA LEU A 326 1.55 8.36 7.40
C LEU A 326 0.71 8.43 8.69
N PHE A 327 -0.61 8.45 8.57
CA PHE A 327 -1.53 8.63 9.71
C PHE A 327 -1.95 7.32 10.38
N TYR A 328 -1.73 6.18 9.72
CA TYR A 328 -2.18 4.89 10.23
C TYR A 328 -1.00 4.02 10.68
N PRO A 329 -1.24 3.13 11.67
CA PRO A 329 -0.17 2.34 12.26
C PRO A 329 0.41 1.34 11.26
N ILE A 330 1.74 1.25 11.26
CA ILE A 330 2.53 0.21 10.62
C ILE A 330 3.64 -0.24 11.56
N ILE A 331 3.65 -1.51 11.91
CA ILE A 331 4.64 -2.14 12.80
C ILE A 331 5.40 -3.18 12.00
N VAL A 332 6.71 -3.07 11.95
CA VAL A 332 7.59 -3.99 11.23
C VAL A 332 8.41 -4.79 12.23
N PHE A 333 8.20 -6.09 12.25
CA PHE A 333 9.02 -7.04 13.02
C PHE A 333 10.27 -7.37 12.20
N THR A 334 11.44 -7.03 12.74
CA THR A 334 12.71 -7.15 12.02
C THR A 334 13.78 -7.81 12.87
N THR A 335 14.61 -8.62 12.21
CA THR A 335 15.82 -9.21 12.81
C THR A 335 17.02 -8.26 12.76
N GLU A 336 16.92 -7.17 12.01
CA GLU A 336 18.00 -6.20 11.95
C GLU A 336 18.21 -5.56 13.33
N THR A 337 19.41 -5.68 13.84
CA THR A 337 19.88 -4.81 14.90
C THR A 337 20.28 -3.49 14.25
N VAL A 338 19.43 -2.50 14.39
CA VAL A 338 19.76 -1.15 13.94
C VAL A 338 20.72 -0.55 14.93
N ASP A 339 21.98 -0.46 14.54
CA ASP A 339 23.04 0.08 15.37
C ASP A 339 23.00 1.62 15.26
N VAL A 340 22.41 2.26 16.27
CA VAL A 340 22.55 3.70 16.47
C VAL A 340 23.87 3.92 17.22
N SER A 341 24.88 4.41 16.53
CA SER A 341 26.20 4.64 17.11
C SER A 341 26.14 5.77 18.14
N SER A 342 25.46 6.86 17.81
CA SER A 342 25.28 8.00 18.71
C SER A 342 24.14 8.91 18.29
N ILE A 343 23.49 9.53 19.27
CA ILE A 343 22.65 10.70 19.09
C ILE A 343 23.35 11.85 19.74
N THR A 344 23.61 12.93 19.02
CA THR A 344 24.22 14.15 19.55
C THR A 344 23.23 15.29 19.45
N ALA A 345 23.21 16.14 20.47
CA ALA A 345 22.34 17.30 20.52
C ALA A 345 23.09 18.52 21.05
N ARG A 346 22.65 19.70 20.66
CA ARG A 346 23.08 21.00 21.18
C ARG A 346 21.88 21.78 21.67
N ASP A 347 22.08 22.56 22.71
CA ASP A 347 21.01 23.36 23.31
C ASP A 347 20.52 24.44 22.36
N VAL A 348 19.25 24.73 22.44
CA VAL A 348 18.59 25.90 21.82
C VAL A 348 18.39 26.93 22.91
N GLY A 349 19.09 28.07 22.83
CA GLY A 349 18.94 29.20 23.75
C GLY A 349 17.98 30.26 23.22
N GLN A 350 17.71 31.29 24.04
CA GLN A 350 16.94 32.51 23.67
C GLN A 350 15.53 32.24 23.16
N VAL A 351 14.80 31.34 23.79
CA VAL A 351 13.39 31.05 23.51
C VAL A 351 12.48 31.87 24.42
N LYS A 352 11.29 32.18 23.93
CA LYS A 352 10.28 32.96 24.69
C LYS A 352 8.99 32.14 24.88
N PRO A 353 8.28 32.34 26.01
CA PRO A 353 6.95 31.79 26.16
C PRO A 353 6.01 32.22 25.01
N GLY A 354 5.16 31.32 24.56
CA GLY A 354 4.22 31.57 23.48
C GLY A 354 4.82 31.56 22.07
N THR A 355 5.99 30.96 21.88
CA THR A 355 6.64 30.84 20.56
C THR A 355 6.77 29.39 20.15
N ASP A 356 6.80 29.16 18.83
CA ASP A 356 7.14 27.86 18.24
C ASP A 356 8.63 27.86 17.85
N VAL A 357 9.35 26.80 18.22
CA VAL A 357 10.81 26.70 18.02
C VAL A 357 11.14 25.42 17.25
N ASP A 358 11.74 25.55 16.08
CA ASP A 358 12.27 24.40 15.33
C ASP A 358 13.63 23.97 15.88
N PHE A 359 13.70 22.72 16.39
CA PHE A 359 14.93 22.12 16.91
C PHE A 359 15.55 21.10 15.94
N GLY A 360 15.02 20.95 14.72
CA GLY A 360 15.49 19.94 13.74
C GLY A 360 16.96 20.06 13.41
N GLY A 361 17.52 21.27 13.40
CA GLY A 361 18.95 21.52 13.22
C GLY A 361 19.82 21.37 14.50
N SER A 362 19.23 21.06 15.65
CA SER A 362 19.92 21.00 16.96
C SER A 362 20.30 19.58 17.37
N PHE A 363 20.01 18.57 16.58
CA PHE A 363 20.47 17.21 16.83
C PHE A 363 20.94 16.53 15.55
N SER A 364 21.78 15.51 15.70
CA SER A 364 22.17 14.62 14.62
C SER A 364 22.27 13.18 15.12
N ILE A 365 21.91 12.24 14.24
CA ILE A 365 21.94 10.82 14.53
C ILE A 365 22.97 10.17 13.62
N THR A 366 23.91 9.45 14.21
CA THR A 366 24.86 8.60 13.50
C THR A 366 24.38 7.15 13.62
N SER A 367 23.92 6.59 12.51
CA SER A 367 23.36 5.25 12.48
C SER A 367 23.70 4.52 11.20
N LYS A 368 23.52 3.19 11.21
CA LYS A 368 23.50 2.37 10.00
C LYS A 368 22.03 2.06 9.66
N GLY A 369 21.66 2.20 8.40
CA GLY A 369 20.29 1.99 7.92
C GLY A 369 19.36 3.17 8.19
N ALA A 370 18.04 2.94 8.21
CA ALA A 370 17.01 3.96 8.40
C ALA A 370 16.70 4.30 9.88
N ALA A 371 17.59 3.94 10.78
CA ALA A 371 17.43 4.15 12.23
C ALA A 371 17.45 5.61 12.65
N ASP A 372 18.04 6.46 11.81
CA ASP A 372 18.07 7.90 11.99
C ASP A 372 16.69 8.54 12.02
N LYS A 373 15.69 7.88 11.44
CA LYS A 373 14.28 8.35 11.38
C LYS A 373 13.35 7.69 12.39
N ALA A 374 13.79 6.58 13.00
CA ALA A 374 13.03 5.86 14.01
C ALA A 374 13.36 6.37 15.40
N ILE A 375 12.94 7.58 15.70
CA ILE A 375 13.15 8.25 16.99
C ILE A 375 11.84 8.52 17.71
N ASP A 376 11.88 8.49 19.03
CA ASP A 376 10.83 9.01 19.90
C ASP A 376 11.29 10.35 20.47
N VAL A 377 10.39 11.31 20.44
CA VAL A 377 10.63 12.67 20.93
C VAL A 377 9.67 12.93 22.08
N LYS A 378 10.22 13.24 23.26
CA LYS A 378 9.45 13.51 24.46
C LYS A 378 9.84 14.85 25.07
N VAL A 379 8.84 15.65 25.46
CA VAL A 379 9.07 16.88 26.24
C VAL A 379 9.09 16.55 27.71
N GLU A 380 10.05 17.07 28.43
CA GLU A 380 10.18 16.93 29.86
C GLU A 380 10.51 18.28 30.55
N GLY A 381 10.17 18.40 31.80
CA GLY A 381 10.46 19.61 32.58
C GLY A 381 9.53 20.79 32.29
N ASN A 382 8.52 20.63 31.46
CA ASN A 382 7.50 21.63 31.17
C ASN A 382 6.58 21.82 32.40
N SER A 383 6.17 23.07 32.64
CA SER A 383 5.21 23.42 33.70
C SER A 383 3.76 23.48 33.14
N SER A 384 3.62 23.61 31.84
CA SER A 384 2.35 23.65 31.15
C SER A 384 2.20 22.47 30.19
N THR A 385 1.02 21.87 30.15
CA THR A 385 0.69 20.77 29.21
C THR A 385 0.63 21.26 27.77
N ASP A 386 0.48 22.56 27.55
CA ASP A 386 0.44 23.20 26.24
C ASP A 386 1.85 23.43 25.65
N THR A 387 2.89 23.07 26.40
CA THR A 387 4.26 22.96 25.89
C THR A 387 4.49 21.55 25.40
N PHE A 388 4.46 21.36 24.08
CA PHE A 388 4.59 20.04 23.43
C PHE A 388 5.27 20.13 22.06
N VAL A 389 5.83 19.02 21.60
CA VAL A 389 6.31 18.90 20.21
C VAL A 389 5.13 18.62 19.30
N ILE A 390 5.00 19.42 18.26
CA ILE A 390 3.95 19.22 17.25
C ILE A 390 4.18 17.86 16.57
N PRO A 391 3.20 16.95 16.62
CA PRO A 391 3.34 15.60 16.10
C PRO A 391 3.83 15.55 14.64
N GLY A 392 4.81 14.69 14.35
CA GLY A 392 5.39 14.56 13.02
C GLY A 392 6.33 15.70 12.58
N THR A 393 6.67 16.60 13.48
CA THR A 393 7.58 17.73 13.20
C THR A 393 8.71 17.83 14.23
N THR A 394 9.67 18.69 13.97
CA THR A 394 10.74 19.08 14.91
C THR A 394 10.45 20.42 15.57
N ILE A 395 9.18 20.81 15.65
CA ILE A 395 8.76 22.10 16.22
C ILE A 395 8.25 21.89 17.63
N LEU A 396 8.91 22.53 18.61
CA LEU A 396 8.42 22.64 19.98
C LEU A 396 7.54 23.89 20.09
N ARG A 397 6.27 23.68 20.43
CA ARG A 397 5.37 24.76 20.84
C ARG A 397 5.57 25.03 22.31
N ILE A 398 5.85 26.27 22.67
CA ILE A 398 6.04 26.69 24.05
C ILE A 398 4.81 27.48 24.48
N ALA A 399 4.15 27.03 25.55
CA ALA A 399 2.97 27.68 26.09
C ALA A 399 3.29 29.12 26.58
N LYS A 400 2.33 30.02 26.52
CA LYS A 400 2.47 31.40 27.03
C LYS A 400 2.69 31.45 28.54
N ASP A 401 2.15 30.49 29.27
CA ASP A 401 2.23 30.35 30.73
C ASP A 401 3.41 29.45 31.20
N GLU A 402 4.28 29.03 30.25
CA GLU A 402 5.44 28.18 30.59
C GLU A 402 6.41 28.92 31.52
N LYS A 403 6.62 28.36 32.69
CA LYS A 403 7.45 28.95 33.79
C LYS A 403 8.84 28.32 33.89
N ASN A 404 9.08 27.21 33.22
CA ASN A 404 10.29 26.43 33.36
C ASN A 404 11.33 26.73 32.26
N LEU A 405 11.19 27.83 31.51
CA LEU A 405 12.24 28.34 30.65
C LEU A 405 13.25 29.09 31.55
N LYS A 406 14.25 28.37 32.01
CA LYS A 406 15.24 28.89 32.97
C LYS A 406 16.59 29.07 32.29
N THR A 407 17.48 29.76 33.00
CA THR A 407 18.89 29.96 32.62
C THR A 407 19.65 28.65 32.48
N LYS A 408 20.74 28.65 31.71
CA LYS A 408 21.62 27.48 31.47
C LYS A 408 22.07 26.76 32.73
N GLU A 409 22.16 27.44 33.84
CA GLU A 409 22.56 26.90 35.13
C GLU A 409 21.56 25.90 35.71
N ASN A 410 20.26 26.00 35.37
CA ASN A 410 19.18 25.18 35.92
C ASN A 410 18.61 24.15 34.92
N LYS A 411 19.46 23.46 34.19
CA LYS A 411 19.09 22.50 33.12
C LYS A 411 18.17 21.39 33.57
N THR A 412 18.30 20.90 34.81
CA THR A 412 17.48 19.79 35.35
C THR A 412 16.01 20.11 35.51
N THR A 413 15.65 21.39 35.62
CA THR A 413 14.28 21.85 35.81
C THR A 413 13.72 22.66 34.65
N SER A 414 14.52 22.85 33.59
CA SER A 414 14.05 23.60 32.40
C SER A 414 13.40 22.64 31.39
N VAL A 415 12.57 23.26 30.53
CA VAL A 415 11.99 22.54 29.38
C VAL A 415 13.10 21.93 28.57
N ARG A 416 12.94 20.65 28.26
CA ARG A 416 13.88 19.90 27.44
C ARG A 416 13.16 18.92 26.53
N VAL A 417 13.73 18.66 25.40
CA VAL A 417 13.29 17.62 24.49
C VAL A 417 14.28 16.47 24.57
N VAL A 418 13.79 15.30 24.94
CA VAL A 418 14.57 14.07 24.96
C VAL A 418 14.28 13.30 23.67
N ILE A 419 15.32 13.05 22.88
CA ILE A 419 15.27 12.28 21.66
C ILE A 419 15.87 10.92 21.96
N THR A 420 15.09 9.85 21.77
CA THR A 420 15.49 8.48 22.06
C THR A 420 15.34 7.63 20.80
N SER A 421 16.33 6.77 20.52
CA SER A 421 16.19 5.77 19.46
C SER A 421 15.13 4.73 19.82
N ARG A 422 14.24 4.41 18.86
CA ARG A 422 13.27 3.30 19.00
C ARG A 422 13.93 1.93 19.03
N PHE A 423 15.13 1.81 18.46
CA PHE A 423 15.88 0.55 18.41
C PHE A 423 16.72 0.32 19.66
N ASP A 424 17.27 1.37 20.23
CA ASP A 424 18.12 1.31 21.45
C ASP A 424 17.80 2.48 22.38
N SER A 425 17.02 2.24 23.38
CA SER A 425 16.61 3.26 24.36
C SER A 425 17.78 3.82 25.20
N ALA A 426 18.93 3.13 25.22
CA ALA A 426 20.14 3.66 25.83
C ALA A 426 20.77 4.79 25.03
N LYS A 427 20.47 4.87 23.74
CA LYS A 427 20.91 5.95 22.85
C LYS A 427 19.89 7.07 22.87
N ASN A 428 20.19 8.09 23.65
CA ASN A 428 19.35 9.29 23.76
C ASN A 428 20.22 10.54 23.80
N ALA A 429 19.61 11.66 23.48
CA ALA A 429 20.20 12.98 23.66
C ALA A 429 19.12 13.96 24.11
N THR A 430 19.53 15.00 24.80
CA THR A 430 18.64 15.99 25.38
C THR A 430 18.97 17.36 24.85
N ILE A 431 17.94 18.06 24.36
CA ILE A 431 18.01 19.46 23.93
C ILE A 431 17.34 20.32 25.00
N TYR A 432 18.04 21.30 25.51
CA TYR A 432 17.50 22.25 26.48
C TYR A 432 17.06 23.53 25.81
N PHE A 433 15.96 24.11 26.31
CA PHE A 433 15.38 25.38 25.86
C PHE A 433 15.42 26.35 27.01
N THR A 434 16.20 27.41 26.87
CA THR A 434 16.45 28.39 27.91
C THR A 434 16.24 29.82 27.41
N THR A 435 16.11 30.77 28.33
CA THR A 435 15.95 32.19 28.00
C THR A 435 17.29 32.91 27.79
N ASP A 436 18.43 32.25 28.02
CA ASP A 436 19.77 32.81 27.92
C ASP A 436 20.53 32.38 26.66
#